data_88ceb47ef3264df635db4060dcd7fa99
#
_entry.id   88ceb47ef3264df635db4060dcd7fa99
#
_cell.length_a   1.000
_cell.length_b   1.000
_cell.length_c   1.000
_cell.angle_alpha   90.00
_cell.angle_beta   90.00
_cell.angle_gamma   90.00
#
_symmetry.space_group_name_H-M   'P 1'
#
loop_
_entity.id
_entity.type
_entity.pdbx_description
1 polymer ?
#
loop_
_entity_poly.entity_id
_entity_poly.type
_entity_poly.pdbx_seq_one_letter_code
_entity_poly.pdbx_strand_id
1 'polypeptide(L)'
;MGELSQTLAAINAVLWNETWIYIIAATGVLFTFWSGFSQFRALTHGPKVVRGVYDDPNDPGAINHFQALSAALSGTVGLGNIGGVALAITLGGPGAIFWMWVVGFLGMSIKLTEVTLAMLYRNTDDPDNPHGGPMWVAGKALKRMNPRLGWIGTGLAVLYSFTVMVSSGTGGNMFQAWNVADITNEYFSVPGWITGVVLTTIVAAVLLGGIKRIGKVTATLVPGMVFIYIIAGFFVLFANFDQIPAMMGLIITSAFTQADATGAFIGGTVGSAFLFGMKRAVFSNEAGQGSSAIAHAAVKTDEPAREGLVGGMEPFIDTIVVCTFTALIILSTGVWNRAPDVSFDSPPQAVQTAAGWAYPDTPLGAGEWQEQEPLLMIVAAGDNAATGQNLHRITGSVSTDGDNFVAAWQPFAGSVEPQVVNGGFYQDHVGATLTAKAFDSVIPGLGKWLITIASWLFAISTIIAWGYYGEQGAVYMWGNKSAMPYRLIYCSLTFVATLGHIKTSADLDNMTGIGLGIIIYANLPICWIFGYQAMRTYKDYIRRLKEGRMGPDHPPPNFDDLISGRDVQR
;
A
#
# COMPACT_ATOMS: atom_id res chain seq x y z
N MET A 1 -15.23 -5.12 -21.72
CA MET A 1 -14.23 -4.13 -21.22
C MET A 1 -13.79 -3.28 -22.41
N GLY A 2 -13.71 -1.96 -22.22
CA GLY A 2 -13.24 -1.07 -23.29
C GLY A 2 -11.75 -1.31 -23.61
N GLU A 3 -11.32 -0.91 -24.81
CA GLU A 3 -9.93 -1.07 -25.29
C GLU A 3 -8.90 -0.47 -24.31
N LEU A 4 -9.23 0.66 -23.66
CA LEU A 4 -8.40 1.30 -22.64
C LEU A 4 -8.20 0.39 -21.41
N SER A 5 -9.27 -0.22 -20.89
CA SER A 5 -9.21 -1.12 -19.74
C SER A 5 -8.32 -2.34 -19.99
N GLN A 6 -8.42 -2.94 -21.18
CA GLN A 6 -7.56 -4.06 -21.59
C GLN A 6 -6.09 -3.63 -21.69
N THR A 7 -5.83 -2.43 -22.22
CA THR A 7 -4.47 -1.88 -22.33
C THR A 7 -3.86 -1.63 -20.96
N LEU A 8 -4.60 -1.02 -20.03
CA LEU A 8 -4.15 -0.80 -18.66
C LEU A 8 -3.85 -2.11 -17.93
N ALA A 9 -4.71 -3.12 -18.08
CA ALA A 9 -4.50 -4.44 -17.50
C ALA A 9 -3.25 -5.13 -18.06
N ALA A 10 -3.01 -5.04 -19.37
CA ALA A 10 -1.82 -5.60 -20.01
C ALA A 10 -0.52 -4.92 -19.51
N ILE A 11 -0.49 -3.60 -19.41
CA ILE A 11 0.66 -2.86 -18.87
C ILE A 11 0.90 -3.25 -17.40
N ASN A 12 -0.16 -3.30 -16.60
CA ASN A 12 -0.06 -3.68 -15.19
C ASN A 12 0.49 -5.11 -15.02
N ALA A 13 0.06 -6.06 -15.83
CA ALA A 13 0.56 -7.43 -15.82
C ALA A 13 2.06 -7.51 -16.15
N VAL A 14 2.57 -6.68 -17.07
CA VAL A 14 4.00 -6.61 -17.38
C VAL A 14 4.80 -6.04 -16.21
N LEU A 15 4.31 -4.98 -15.56
CA LEU A 15 4.99 -4.34 -14.45
C LEU A 15 5.03 -5.22 -13.19
N TRP A 16 3.98 -6.00 -12.94
CA TRP A 16 3.87 -6.87 -11.77
C TRP A 16 4.04 -8.35 -12.11
N ASN A 17 4.94 -8.65 -13.06
CA ASN A 17 5.26 -10.04 -13.35
C ASN A 17 6.05 -10.69 -12.20
N GLU A 18 6.05 -12.02 -12.14
CA GLU A 18 6.68 -12.79 -11.07
C GLU A 18 8.19 -12.48 -10.92
N THR A 19 8.89 -12.22 -12.02
CA THR A 19 10.33 -11.93 -12.01
C THR A 19 10.65 -10.71 -11.16
N TRP A 20 9.84 -9.64 -11.28
CA TRP A 20 10.05 -8.44 -10.47
C TRP A 20 9.75 -8.66 -8.99
N ILE A 21 8.77 -9.49 -8.69
CA ILE A 21 8.47 -9.85 -7.31
C ILE A 21 9.66 -10.58 -6.67
N TYR A 22 10.27 -11.52 -7.39
CA TYR A 22 11.50 -12.19 -6.92
C TYR A 22 12.68 -11.21 -6.80
N ILE A 23 12.81 -10.23 -7.69
CA ILE A 23 13.86 -9.21 -7.62
C ILE A 23 13.69 -8.33 -6.36
N ILE A 24 12.49 -7.91 -6.03
CA ILE A 24 12.20 -7.13 -4.82
C ILE A 24 12.56 -7.97 -3.57
N ALA A 25 12.13 -9.23 -3.51
CA ALA A 25 12.47 -10.13 -2.42
C ALA A 25 13.98 -10.33 -2.29
N ALA A 26 14.68 -10.61 -3.39
CA ALA A 26 16.13 -10.77 -3.43
C ALA A 26 16.86 -9.49 -2.96
N THR A 27 16.36 -8.31 -3.32
CA THR A 27 16.88 -7.03 -2.85
C THR A 27 16.76 -6.91 -1.32
N GLY A 28 15.60 -7.28 -0.77
CA GLY A 28 15.40 -7.29 0.67
C GLY A 28 16.30 -8.27 1.41
N VAL A 29 16.48 -9.46 0.85
CA VAL A 29 17.44 -10.46 1.36
C VAL A 29 18.87 -9.92 1.33
N LEU A 30 19.29 -9.33 0.20
CA LEU A 30 20.62 -8.73 0.05
C LEU A 30 20.88 -7.69 1.16
N PHE A 31 20.00 -6.71 1.31
CA PHE A 31 20.20 -5.66 2.32
C PHE A 31 20.04 -6.16 3.76
N THR A 32 19.22 -7.17 4.00
CA THR A 32 19.11 -7.81 5.31
C THR A 32 20.45 -8.41 5.75
N PHE A 33 21.07 -9.22 4.91
CA PHE A 33 22.37 -9.82 5.23
C PHE A 33 23.50 -8.78 5.24
N TRP A 34 23.49 -7.85 4.30
CA TRP A 34 24.53 -6.82 4.21
C TRP A 34 24.53 -5.86 5.40
N SER A 35 23.36 -5.51 5.91
CA SER A 35 23.19 -4.70 7.12
C SER A 35 23.40 -5.47 8.43
N GLY A 36 23.52 -6.81 8.39
CA GLY A 36 23.58 -7.65 9.57
C GLY A 36 22.29 -7.63 10.38
N PHE A 37 21.16 -7.79 9.69
CA PHE A 37 19.80 -7.79 10.27
C PHE A 37 19.46 -6.47 10.97
N SER A 38 19.54 -5.37 10.22
CA SER A 38 19.21 -4.03 10.70
C SER A 38 17.78 -3.88 11.26
N GLN A 39 16.88 -4.80 10.92
CA GLN A 39 15.52 -4.88 11.43
C GLN A 39 15.48 -4.84 12.96
N PHE A 40 16.32 -5.66 13.61
CA PHE A 40 16.38 -5.68 15.08
C PHE A 40 16.90 -4.36 15.66
N ARG A 41 17.79 -3.67 14.94
CA ARG A 41 18.26 -2.34 15.36
C ARG A 41 17.20 -1.27 15.15
N ALA A 42 16.46 -1.31 14.06
CA ALA A 42 15.32 -0.44 13.83
C ALA A 42 14.32 -0.54 14.99
N LEU A 43 13.98 -1.77 15.42
CA LEU A 43 13.00 -1.99 16.49
C LEU A 43 13.54 -1.65 17.90
N THR A 44 14.83 -1.77 18.16
CA THR A 44 15.39 -1.54 19.50
C THR A 44 15.95 -0.13 19.71
N HIS A 45 16.51 0.47 18.66
CA HIS A 45 17.11 1.81 18.71
C HIS A 45 16.19 2.88 18.10
N GLY A 46 15.45 2.57 17.03
CA GLY A 46 14.52 3.49 16.36
C GLY A 46 13.55 4.19 17.32
N PRO A 47 12.90 3.50 18.27
CA PRO A 47 12.00 4.15 19.24
C PRO A 47 12.69 5.19 20.12
N LYS A 48 13.99 5.05 20.41
CA LYS A 48 14.76 6.05 21.15
C LYS A 48 15.00 7.30 20.31
N VAL A 49 15.29 7.12 19.03
CA VAL A 49 15.44 8.20 18.05
C VAL A 49 14.13 8.97 17.91
N VAL A 50 13.02 8.26 17.70
CA VAL A 50 11.69 8.88 17.56
C VAL A 50 11.27 9.69 18.80
N ARG A 51 11.74 9.30 19.99
CA ARG A 51 11.50 10.04 21.24
C ARG A 51 12.42 11.25 21.41
N GLY A 52 13.31 11.53 20.46
CA GLY A 52 14.20 12.69 20.52
C GLY A 52 15.42 12.55 21.44
N VAL A 53 15.82 11.32 21.81
CA VAL A 53 16.96 11.11 22.72
C VAL A 53 18.27 11.67 22.16
N TYR A 54 18.36 11.79 20.84
CA TYR A 54 19.56 12.22 20.12
C TYR A 54 19.36 13.50 19.32
N ASP A 55 18.28 14.26 19.58
CA ASP A 55 17.97 15.48 18.83
C ASP A 55 18.93 16.61 19.17
N ASP A 56 19.44 17.29 18.14
CA ASP A 56 20.14 18.57 18.27
C ASP A 56 19.26 19.67 17.62
N PRO A 57 18.91 20.73 18.39
CA PRO A 57 18.14 21.85 17.84
C PRO A 57 18.82 22.59 16.68
N ASN A 58 20.15 22.48 16.54
CA ASN A 58 20.93 23.17 15.51
C ASN A 58 21.02 22.38 14.21
N ASP A 59 20.62 21.11 14.21
CA ASP A 59 20.65 20.29 12.99
C ASP A 59 19.73 20.86 11.91
N PRO A 60 20.12 20.75 10.62
CA PRO A 60 19.27 21.16 9.51
C PRO A 60 18.05 20.26 9.38
N GLY A 61 16.86 20.84 9.17
CA GLY A 61 15.63 20.09 8.98
C GLY A 61 14.38 20.89 9.32
N ALA A 62 13.25 20.47 8.78
CA ALA A 62 11.96 21.13 8.91
C ALA A 62 11.06 20.51 10.00
N ILE A 63 11.23 19.21 10.28
CA ILE A 63 10.38 18.39 11.13
C ILE A 63 11.23 17.48 12.02
N ASN A 64 10.68 17.01 13.14
CA ASN A 64 11.35 16.04 14.01
C ASN A 64 11.13 14.59 13.54
N HIS A 65 11.85 13.63 14.14
CA HIS A 65 11.79 12.21 13.80
C HIS A 65 10.37 11.62 13.89
N PHE A 66 9.61 11.97 14.95
CA PHE A 66 8.23 11.50 15.10
C PHE A 66 7.30 12.03 14.00
N GLN A 67 7.46 13.29 13.61
CA GLN A 67 6.70 13.91 12.53
C GLN A 67 7.06 13.28 11.17
N ALA A 68 8.34 12.98 10.94
CA ALA A 68 8.78 12.31 9.72
C ALA A 68 8.23 10.88 9.62
N LEU A 69 8.34 10.10 10.70
CA LEU A 69 7.75 8.76 10.76
C LEU A 69 6.22 8.81 10.57
N SER A 70 5.54 9.76 11.21
CA SER A 70 4.09 9.92 11.06
C SER A 70 3.70 10.34 9.64
N ALA A 71 4.49 11.22 8.99
CA ALA A 71 4.26 11.62 7.61
C ALA A 71 4.49 10.44 6.64
N ALA A 72 5.51 9.61 6.89
CA ALA A 72 5.78 8.40 6.13
C ALA A 72 4.68 7.34 6.32
N LEU A 73 4.32 7.04 7.58
CA LEU A 73 3.20 6.14 7.88
C LEU A 73 1.85 6.66 7.35
N SER A 74 1.69 7.96 7.22
CA SER A 74 0.51 8.56 6.58
C SER A 74 0.38 8.15 5.10
N GLY A 75 1.50 7.95 4.41
CA GLY A 75 1.53 7.43 3.03
C GLY A 75 1.26 5.94 2.95
N THR A 76 1.79 5.16 3.89
CA THR A 76 1.76 3.70 3.87
C THR A 76 0.51 3.12 4.57
N VAL A 77 0.16 3.62 5.77
CA VAL A 77 -1.04 3.18 6.51
C VAL A 77 -2.27 3.83 5.89
N GLY A 78 -2.89 3.12 4.96
CA GLY A 78 -4.00 3.59 4.14
C GLY A 78 -5.06 2.51 3.90
N LEU A 79 -5.84 2.69 2.84
CA LEU A 79 -6.82 1.69 2.42
C LEU A 79 -6.17 0.34 2.05
N GLY A 80 -4.87 0.31 1.76
CA GLY A 80 -4.11 -0.91 1.57
C GLY A 80 -4.10 -1.85 2.77
N ASN A 81 -4.10 -1.31 3.99
CA ASN A 81 -4.09 -2.11 5.22
C ASN A 81 -5.47 -2.69 5.58
N ILE A 82 -6.53 -2.12 5.03
CA ILE A 82 -7.91 -2.59 5.23
C ILE A 82 -8.33 -3.42 4.02
N GLY A 83 -8.49 -2.80 2.87
CA GLY A 83 -8.97 -3.43 1.65
C GLY A 83 -7.92 -4.30 0.95
N GLY A 84 -6.64 -3.92 1.00
CA GLY A 84 -5.55 -4.69 0.40
C GLY A 84 -5.32 -6.04 1.09
N VAL A 85 -5.47 -6.09 2.42
CA VAL A 85 -5.41 -7.34 3.20
C VAL A 85 -6.59 -8.25 2.86
N ALA A 86 -7.79 -7.68 2.75
CA ALA A 86 -8.97 -8.42 2.33
C ALA A 86 -8.78 -9.05 0.95
N LEU A 87 -8.23 -8.29 -0.01
CA LEU A 87 -7.89 -8.81 -1.34
C LEU A 87 -6.80 -9.89 -1.31
N ALA A 88 -5.79 -9.75 -0.45
CA ALA A 88 -4.76 -10.78 -0.29
C ALA A 88 -5.38 -12.12 0.16
N ILE A 89 -6.31 -12.07 1.12
CA ILE A 89 -7.02 -13.26 1.62
C ILE A 89 -7.96 -13.82 0.54
N THR A 90 -8.72 -12.97 -0.14
CA THR A 90 -9.70 -13.40 -1.14
C THR A 90 -9.05 -14.06 -2.37
N LEU A 91 -7.90 -13.55 -2.81
CA LEU A 91 -7.22 -13.98 -4.04
C LEU A 91 -6.06 -14.96 -3.78
N GLY A 92 -5.36 -14.81 -2.67
CA GLY A 92 -4.20 -15.62 -2.32
C GLY A 92 -4.44 -16.59 -1.16
N GLY A 93 -5.59 -16.49 -0.49
CA GLY A 93 -5.90 -17.26 0.70
C GLY A 93 -5.19 -16.78 1.96
N PRO A 94 -5.43 -17.43 3.11
CA PRO A 94 -4.81 -17.09 4.39
C PRO A 94 -3.28 -17.08 4.35
N GLY A 95 -2.66 -17.97 3.55
CA GLY A 95 -1.21 -18.06 3.39
C GLY A 95 -0.56 -16.80 2.80
N ALA A 96 -1.31 -15.94 2.10
CA ALA A 96 -0.80 -14.67 1.60
C ALA A 96 -0.30 -13.76 2.73
N ILE A 97 -0.91 -13.84 3.92
CA ILE A 97 -0.50 -13.05 5.09
C ILE A 97 0.90 -13.43 5.57
N PHE A 98 1.25 -14.71 5.55
CA PHE A 98 2.62 -15.14 5.87
C PHE A 98 3.65 -14.49 4.93
N TRP A 99 3.36 -14.46 3.64
CA TRP A 99 4.25 -13.82 2.67
C TRP A 99 4.28 -12.30 2.81
N MET A 100 3.19 -11.68 3.27
CA MET A 100 3.21 -10.27 3.67
C MET A 100 4.19 -10.04 4.84
N TRP A 101 4.24 -10.93 5.84
CA TRP A 101 5.22 -10.81 6.94
C TRP A 101 6.67 -10.90 6.44
N VAL A 102 6.94 -11.85 5.55
CA VAL A 102 8.28 -12.00 4.95
C VAL A 102 8.71 -10.71 4.25
N VAL A 103 7.82 -10.15 3.40
CA VAL A 103 8.11 -8.89 2.69
C VAL A 103 8.20 -7.72 3.66
N GLY A 104 7.34 -7.64 4.66
CA GLY A 104 7.42 -6.61 5.70
C GLY A 104 8.76 -6.62 6.40
N PHE A 105 9.24 -7.80 6.81
CA PHE A 105 10.55 -7.96 7.45
C PHE A 105 11.71 -7.58 6.51
N LEU A 106 11.69 -8.07 5.27
CA LEU A 106 12.71 -7.75 4.27
C LEU A 106 12.67 -6.27 3.88
N GLY A 107 11.48 -5.70 3.77
CA GLY A 107 11.23 -4.30 3.45
C GLY A 107 11.87 -3.32 4.45
N MET A 108 11.98 -3.70 5.73
CA MET A 108 12.64 -2.88 6.75
C MET A 108 14.08 -2.51 6.36
N SER A 109 14.84 -3.46 5.80
CA SER A 109 16.23 -3.21 5.37
C SER A 109 16.30 -2.39 4.07
N ILE A 110 15.34 -2.56 3.18
CA ILE A 110 15.22 -1.73 1.97
C ILE A 110 14.93 -0.28 2.38
N LYS A 111 13.93 -0.04 3.22
CA LYS A 111 13.56 1.29 3.74
C LYS A 111 14.73 1.98 4.45
N LEU A 112 15.44 1.26 5.32
CA LEU A 112 16.66 1.78 5.94
C LEU A 112 17.65 2.29 4.87
N THR A 113 17.85 1.52 3.81
CA THR A 113 18.77 1.89 2.72
C THR A 113 18.28 3.13 1.98
N GLU A 114 17.00 3.17 1.58
CA GLU A 114 16.36 4.30 0.89
C GLU A 114 16.46 5.59 1.67
N VAL A 115 16.07 5.55 2.94
CA VAL A 115 16.07 6.73 3.82
C VAL A 115 17.50 7.20 4.10
N THR A 116 18.42 6.28 4.38
CA THR A 116 19.84 6.65 4.59
C THR A 116 20.42 7.34 3.35
N LEU A 117 20.13 6.82 2.15
CA LEU A 117 20.58 7.45 0.90
C LEU A 117 19.93 8.82 0.68
N ALA A 118 18.63 8.94 0.91
CA ALA A 118 17.91 10.20 0.77
C ALA A 118 18.48 11.29 1.69
N MET A 119 18.82 10.93 2.93
CA MET A 119 19.46 11.81 3.90
C MET A 119 20.89 12.19 3.51
N LEU A 120 21.69 11.24 3.01
CA LEU A 120 23.05 11.49 2.55
C LEU A 120 23.13 12.52 1.41
N TYR A 121 22.15 12.51 0.51
CA TYR A 121 22.16 13.32 -0.71
C TYR A 121 21.13 14.44 -0.75
N ARG A 122 20.43 14.68 0.37
CA ARG A 122 19.44 15.76 0.43
C ARG A 122 20.05 17.11 0.11
N ASN A 123 19.25 18.02 -0.37
CA ASN A 123 19.62 19.39 -0.61
C ASN A 123 19.29 20.24 0.63
N THR A 124 20.30 20.85 1.23
CA THR A 124 20.20 21.69 2.43
C THR A 124 20.58 23.14 2.14
N ASP A 125 20.42 23.60 0.89
CA ASP A 125 20.63 25.02 0.53
C ASP A 125 19.71 25.93 1.37
N ASP A 126 18.50 25.44 1.69
CA ASP A 126 17.64 25.99 2.73
C ASP A 126 17.61 25.00 3.90
N PRO A 127 18.33 25.26 5.00
CA PRO A 127 18.40 24.37 6.14
C PRO A 127 17.04 24.13 6.83
N ASP A 128 16.12 25.09 6.72
CA ASP A 128 14.78 25.01 7.32
C ASP A 128 13.76 24.27 6.44
N ASN A 129 14.14 23.96 5.19
CA ASN A 129 13.28 23.25 4.24
C ASN A 129 14.10 22.36 3.30
N PRO A 130 14.81 21.33 3.83
CA PRO A 130 15.64 20.48 3.00
C PRO A 130 14.79 19.64 2.04
N HIS A 131 15.31 19.37 0.87
CA HIS A 131 14.72 18.56 -0.18
C HIS A 131 15.53 17.28 -0.40
N GLY A 132 14.88 16.12 -0.44
CA GLY A 132 15.58 14.85 -0.65
C GLY A 132 14.68 13.81 -1.31
N GLY A 133 15.24 12.60 -1.39
CA GLY A 133 14.60 11.46 -2.04
C GLY A 133 15.44 10.87 -3.16
N PRO A 134 15.01 9.78 -3.81
CA PRO A 134 15.80 9.08 -4.82
C PRO A 134 16.26 9.95 -6.00
N MET A 135 15.49 10.97 -6.40
CA MET A 135 15.88 11.91 -7.45
C MET A 135 17.14 12.68 -7.07
N TRP A 136 17.27 13.12 -5.83
CA TRP A 136 18.46 13.80 -5.34
C TRP A 136 19.64 12.86 -5.22
N VAL A 137 19.40 11.61 -4.81
CA VAL A 137 20.43 10.56 -4.77
C VAL A 137 20.99 10.33 -6.18
N ALA A 138 20.15 10.00 -7.15
CA ALA A 138 20.57 9.72 -8.51
C ALA A 138 21.32 10.90 -9.15
N GLY A 139 20.77 12.12 -9.02
CA GLY A 139 21.33 13.32 -9.62
C GLY A 139 22.69 13.72 -9.05
N LYS A 140 22.88 13.58 -7.72
CA LYS A 140 24.14 13.99 -7.06
C LYS A 140 25.17 12.86 -6.98
N ALA A 141 24.76 11.59 -6.72
CA ALA A 141 25.69 10.51 -6.42
C ALA A 141 26.53 10.11 -7.64
N LEU A 142 25.94 9.88 -8.80
CA LEU A 142 26.70 9.54 -10.01
C LEU A 142 27.65 10.64 -10.44
N LYS A 143 27.23 11.90 -10.40
CA LYS A 143 28.07 13.04 -10.70
C LYS A 143 29.29 13.14 -9.77
N ARG A 144 29.10 12.82 -8.48
CA ARG A 144 30.15 12.85 -7.48
C ARG A 144 31.14 11.71 -7.64
N MET A 145 30.66 10.49 -7.99
CA MET A 145 31.49 9.32 -8.27
C MET A 145 32.31 9.49 -9.55
N ASN A 146 31.68 9.95 -10.62
CA ASN A 146 32.30 10.21 -11.91
C ASN A 146 31.56 11.33 -12.63
N PRO A 147 32.18 12.54 -12.76
CA PRO A 147 31.53 13.67 -13.44
C PRO A 147 31.07 13.36 -14.87
N ARG A 148 31.74 12.43 -15.58
CA ARG A 148 31.36 12.01 -16.93
C ARG A 148 30.04 11.24 -16.99
N LEU A 149 29.63 10.62 -15.89
CA LEU A 149 28.38 9.88 -15.78
C LEU A 149 27.23 10.74 -15.20
N GLY A 150 27.49 12.02 -14.92
CA GLY A 150 26.50 12.93 -14.32
C GLY A 150 25.21 13.04 -15.13
N TRP A 151 25.27 12.95 -16.47
CA TRP A 151 24.09 12.99 -17.34
C TRP A 151 23.18 11.76 -17.14
N ILE A 152 23.73 10.58 -16.87
CA ILE A 152 22.96 9.37 -16.54
C ILE A 152 22.23 9.58 -15.20
N GLY A 153 22.95 10.12 -14.20
CA GLY A 153 22.36 10.45 -12.91
C GLY A 153 21.20 11.44 -13.03
N THR A 154 21.36 12.47 -13.85
CA THR A 154 20.28 13.42 -14.15
C THR A 154 19.11 12.74 -14.86
N GLY A 155 19.36 11.85 -15.82
CA GLY A 155 18.31 11.09 -16.51
C GLY A 155 17.51 10.19 -15.55
N LEU A 156 18.18 9.45 -14.67
CA LEU A 156 17.53 8.63 -13.62
C LEU A 156 16.74 9.50 -12.64
N ALA A 157 17.26 10.65 -12.26
CA ALA A 157 16.58 11.57 -11.36
C ALA A 157 15.30 12.17 -11.97
N VAL A 158 15.35 12.55 -13.25
CA VAL A 158 14.18 13.02 -14.00
C VAL A 158 13.17 11.91 -14.16
N LEU A 159 13.60 10.68 -14.50
CA LEU A 159 12.74 9.51 -14.58
C LEU A 159 12.03 9.28 -13.25
N TYR A 160 12.77 9.22 -12.13
CA TYR A 160 12.16 9.03 -10.82
C TYR A 160 11.20 10.17 -10.46
N SER A 161 11.57 11.43 -10.74
CA SER A 161 10.70 12.59 -10.49
C SER A 161 9.39 12.49 -11.26
N PHE A 162 9.42 12.06 -12.50
CA PHE A 162 8.22 11.84 -13.29
C PHE A 162 7.38 10.68 -12.73
N THR A 163 8.01 9.54 -12.41
CA THR A 163 7.29 8.37 -11.89
C THR A 163 6.64 8.63 -10.53
N VAL A 164 7.30 9.37 -9.63
CA VAL A 164 6.70 9.72 -8.32
C VAL A 164 5.52 10.66 -8.48
N MET A 165 5.53 11.58 -9.45
CA MET A 165 4.37 12.42 -9.74
C MET A 165 3.18 11.62 -10.28
N VAL A 166 3.43 10.65 -11.17
CA VAL A 166 2.38 9.75 -11.68
C VAL A 166 1.83 8.87 -10.57
N SER A 167 2.67 8.23 -9.78
CA SER A 167 2.26 7.38 -8.64
C SER A 167 1.48 8.17 -7.60
N SER A 168 1.92 9.40 -7.32
CA SER A 168 1.24 10.33 -6.42
C SER A 168 -0.17 10.67 -6.93
N GLY A 169 -0.32 10.96 -8.21
CA GLY A 169 -1.62 11.28 -8.82
C GLY A 169 -2.56 10.08 -8.86
N THR A 170 -2.07 8.88 -9.14
CA THR A 170 -2.89 7.66 -9.27
C THR A 170 -3.14 6.98 -7.93
N GLY A 171 -2.17 6.21 -7.42
CA GLY A 171 -2.29 5.41 -6.20
C GLY A 171 -2.40 6.24 -4.92
N GLY A 172 -1.61 7.31 -4.84
CA GLY A 172 -1.58 8.20 -3.67
C GLY A 172 -2.77 9.15 -3.56
N ASN A 173 -3.48 9.42 -4.65
CA ASN A 173 -4.58 10.38 -4.70
C ASN A 173 -5.90 9.77 -5.21
N MET A 174 -5.98 9.53 -6.53
CA MET A 174 -7.24 9.16 -7.17
C MET A 174 -7.82 7.86 -6.62
N PHE A 175 -6.97 6.87 -6.34
CA PHE A 175 -7.38 5.62 -5.70
C PHE A 175 -8.03 5.86 -4.34
N GLN A 176 -7.42 6.69 -3.51
CA GLN A 176 -7.91 6.99 -2.17
C GLN A 176 -9.24 7.76 -2.23
N ALA A 177 -9.31 8.80 -3.08
CA ALA A 177 -10.49 9.64 -3.22
C ALA A 177 -11.70 8.87 -3.78
N TRP A 178 -11.47 8.03 -4.79
CA TRP A 178 -12.50 7.20 -5.39
C TRP A 178 -13.08 6.21 -4.38
N ASN A 179 -12.22 5.46 -3.67
CA ASN A 179 -12.68 4.48 -2.68
C ASN A 179 -13.49 5.12 -1.54
N VAL A 180 -13.10 6.32 -1.08
CA VAL A 180 -13.88 7.04 -0.06
C VAL A 180 -15.22 7.47 -0.61
N ALA A 181 -15.27 7.96 -1.86
CA ALA A 181 -16.53 8.36 -2.49
C ALA A 181 -17.45 7.16 -2.69
N ASP A 182 -16.90 6.03 -3.12
CA ASP A 182 -17.61 4.78 -3.36
C ASP A 182 -18.23 4.23 -2.06
N ILE A 183 -17.44 4.02 -1.02
CA ILE A 183 -17.95 3.51 0.26
C ILE A 183 -18.93 4.48 0.95
N THR A 184 -18.75 5.79 0.76
CA THR A 184 -19.65 6.78 1.33
C THR A 184 -20.99 6.82 0.57
N ASN A 185 -20.95 6.61 -0.74
CA ASN A 185 -22.15 6.47 -1.55
C ASN A 185 -22.89 5.16 -1.25
N GLU A 186 -22.17 4.04 -1.17
CA GLU A 186 -22.72 2.71 -0.88
C GLU A 186 -23.48 2.68 0.46
N TYR A 187 -22.88 3.22 1.53
CA TYR A 187 -23.49 3.12 2.87
C TYR A 187 -24.41 4.27 3.25
N PHE A 188 -24.23 5.45 2.67
CA PHE A 188 -24.95 6.67 3.09
C PHE A 188 -25.66 7.39 1.95
N SER A 189 -25.61 6.86 0.72
CA SER A 189 -26.22 7.44 -0.49
C SER A 189 -25.78 8.90 -0.73
N VAL A 190 -24.57 9.27 -0.31
CA VAL A 190 -23.99 10.59 -0.55
C VAL A 190 -23.37 10.63 -1.94
N PRO A 191 -23.80 11.53 -2.82
CA PRO A 191 -23.23 11.66 -4.16
C PRO A 191 -21.71 11.90 -4.12
N GLY A 192 -20.94 11.21 -4.98
CA GLY A 192 -19.49 11.27 -4.98
C GLY A 192 -18.89 12.66 -5.07
N TRP A 193 -19.53 13.59 -5.82
CA TRP A 193 -19.06 14.96 -5.93
C TRP A 193 -19.07 15.72 -4.59
N ILE A 194 -20.04 15.44 -3.70
CA ILE A 194 -20.09 16.05 -2.35
C ILE A 194 -18.90 15.55 -1.53
N THR A 195 -18.67 14.24 -1.52
CA THR A 195 -17.49 13.62 -0.90
C THR A 195 -16.21 14.24 -1.44
N GLY A 196 -16.12 14.42 -2.77
CA GLY A 196 -14.98 15.04 -3.44
C GLY A 196 -14.72 16.48 -2.99
N VAL A 197 -15.75 17.32 -2.86
CA VAL A 197 -15.59 18.70 -2.37
C VAL A 197 -15.07 18.71 -0.94
N VAL A 198 -15.64 17.91 -0.05
CA VAL A 198 -15.25 17.86 1.36
C VAL A 198 -13.80 17.36 1.47
N LEU A 199 -13.47 16.24 0.80
CA LEU A 199 -12.15 15.64 0.82
C LEU A 199 -11.08 16.59 0.28
N THR A 200 -11.34 17.19 -0.90
CA THR A 200 -10.42 18.16 -1.52
C THR A 200 -10.18 19.37 -0.63
N THR A 201 -11.22 19.89 0.03
CA THR A 201 -11.11 21.03 0.94
C THR A 201 -10.20 20.70 2.13
N ILE A 202 -10.38 19.54 2.76
CA ILE A 202 -9.55 19.09 3.89
C ILE A 202 -8.10 18.90 3.46
N VAL A 203 -7.89 18.20 2.34
CA VAL A 203 -6.55 17.96 1.79
C VAL A 203 -5.84 19.28 1.45
N ALA A 204 -6.52 20.18 0.75
CA ALA A 204 -5.96 21.48 0.38
C ALA A 204 -5.59 22.31 1.62
N ALA A 205 -6.42 22.32 2.66
CA ALA A 205 -6.16 23.05 3.89
C ALA A 205 -4.84 22.61 4.56
N VAL A 206 -4.44 21.34 4.39
CA VAL A 206 -3.18 20.83 4.94
C VAL A 206 -2.03 20.99 3.95
N LEU A 207 -2.21 20.50 2.71
CA LEU A 207 -1.15 20.42 1.71
C LEU A 207 -0.60 21.80 1.32
N LEU A 208 -1.46 22.82 1.23
CA LEU A 208 -1.03 24.19 0.92
C LEU A 208 -0.08 24.79 1.98
N GLY A 209 -0.07 24.24 3.20
CA GLY A 209 0.84 24.66 4.28
C GLY A 209 2.24 24.03 4.25
N GLY A 210 2.51 23.12 3.30
CA GLY A 210 3.81 22.45 3.13
C GLY A 210 4.18 21.48 4.25
N ILE A 211 5.44 20.99 4.22
CA ILE A 211 5.88 19.88 5.06
C ILE A 211 5.75 20.13 6.57
N LYS A 212 5.95 21.36 7.05
CA LYS A 212 5.80 21.71 8.48
C LYS A 212 4.35 21.51 8.95
N ARG A 213 3.35 21.88 8.12
CA ARG A 213 1.94 21.65 8.45
C ARG A 213 1.57 20.17 8.28
N ILE A 214 2.04 19.53 7.23
CA ILE A 214 1.84 18.10 6.99
C ILE A 214 2.35 17.32 8.20
N GLY A 215 3.61 17.49 8.60
CA GLY A 215 4.19 16.80 9.75
C GLY A 215 3.42 17.01 11.05
N LYS A 216 2.92 18.25 11.31
CA LYS A 216 2.11 18.55 12.49
C LYS A 216 0.76 17.84 12.47
N VAL A 217 0.09 17.82 11.32
CA VAL A 217 -1.24 17.18 11.17
C VAL A 217 -1.10 15.65 11.23
N THR A 218 -0.16 15.07 10.49
CA THR A 218 0.04 13.61 10.46
C THR A 218 0.51 13.06 11.80
N ALA A 219 1.30 13.81 12.57
CA ALA A 219 1.72 13.42 13.91
C ALA A 219 0.55 13.26 14.92
N THR A 220 -0.61 13.85 14.62
CA THR A 220 -1.83 13.69 15.43
C THR A 220 -2.80 12.72 14.76
N LEU A 221 -2.97 12.86 13.44
CA LEU A 221 -3.94 12.09 12.66
C LEU A 221 -3.59 10.59 12.62
N VAL A 222 -2.32 10.26 12.32
CA VAL A 222 -1.91 8.86 12.12
C VAL A 222 -2.02 8.03 13.40
N PRO A 223 -1.45 8.43 14.55
CA PRO A 223 -1.66 7.69 15.79
C PRO A 223 -3.14 7.59 16.18
N GLY A 224 -3.90 8.67 15.98
CA GLY A 224 -5.33 8.72 16.30
C GLY A 224 -6.15 7.72 15.47
N MET A 225 -5.95 7.70 14.14
CA MET A 225 -6.69 6.79 13.26
C MET A 225 -6.34 5.32 13.51
N VAL A 226 -5.04 5.01 13.71
CA VAL A 226 -4.59 3.65 14.03
C VAL A 226 -5.15 3.22 15.39
N PHE A 227 -5.15 4.09 16.37
CA PHE A 227 -5.70 3.80 17.70
C PHE A 227 -7.20 3.46 17.66
N ILE A 228 -8.01 4.26 16.94
CA ILE A 228 -9.44 3.99 16.76
C ILE A 228 -9.65 2.63 16.09
N TYR A 229 -8.91 2.35 15.01
CA TYR A 229 -9.02 1.10 14.27
C TYR A 229 -8.62 -0.12 15.14
N ILE A 230 -7.53 -0.02 15.87
CA ILE A 230 -7.04 -1.10 16.75
C ILE A 230 -8.02 -1.36 17.90
N ILE A 231 -8.53 -0.32 18.56
CA ILE A 231 -9.51 -0.50 19.65
C ILE A 231 -10.75 -1.23 19.13
N ALA A 232 -11.32 -0.75 18.01
CA ALA A 232 -12.50 -1.38 17.45
C ALA A 232 -12.23 -2.85 17.05
N GLY A 233 -11.07 -3.12 16.44
CA GLY A 233 -10.71 -4.48 16.06
C GLY A 233 -10.47 -5.40 17.26
N PHE A 234 -9.99 -4.87 18.40
CA PHE A 234 -9.90 -5.70 19.61
C PHE A 234 -11.24 -6.24 20.07
N PHE A 235 -12.34 -5.51 19.92
CA PHE A 235 -13.67 -6.03 20.24
C PHE A 235 -14.01 -7.26 19.38
N VAL A 236 -13.68 -7.21 18.07
CA VAL A 236 -13.91 -8.37 17.18
C VAL A 236 -13.01 -9.54 17.57
N LEU A 237 -11.72 -9.28 17.84
CA LEU A 237 -10.78 -10.33 18.23
C LEU A 237 -11.10 -10.94 19.60
N PHE A 238 -11.60 -10.17 20.55
CA PHE A 238 -12.06 -10.71 21.84
C PHE A 238 -13.30 -11.59 21.68
N ALA A 239 -14.24 -11.20 20.81
CA ALA A 239 -15.42 -12.00 20.53
C ALA A 239 -15.09 -13.35 19.85
N ASN A 240 -13.95 -13.41 19.13
CA ASN A 240 -13.49 -14.60 18.40
C ASN A 240 -12.12 -15.10 18.91
N PHE A 241 -11.82 -14.87 20.20
CA PHE A 241 -10.49 -15.15 20.76
C PHE A 241 -10.07 -16.62 20.63
N ASP A 242 -11.00 -17.53 20.76
CA ASP A 242 -10.81 -18.97 20.59
C ASP A 242 -10.35 -19.37 19.17
N GLN A 243 -10.68 -18.57 18.15
CA GLN A 243 -10.31 -18.81 16.76
C GLN A 243 -8.87 -18.34 16.43
N ILE A 244 -8.29 -17.40 17.20
CA ILE A 244 -7.01 -16.79 16.88
C ILE A 244 -5.88 -17.82 16.72
N PRO A 245 -5.68 -18.81 17.63
CA PRO A 245 -4.61 -19.80 17.46
C PRO A 245 -4.79 -20.66 16.20
N ALA A 246 -6.03 -21.02 15.86
CA ALA A 246 -6.34 -21.78 14.66
C ALA A 246 -6.03 -20.96 13.39
N MET A 247 -6.40 -19.66 13.38
CA MET A 247 -6.13 -18.76 12.25
C MET A 247 -4.63 -18.52 12.07
N MET A 248 -3.87 -18.36 13.15
CA MET A 248 -2.40 -18.27 13.06
C MET A 248 -1.79 -19.55 12.46
N GLY A 249 -2.28 -20.71 12.87
CA GLY A 249 -1.91 -21.99 12.27
C GLY A 249 -2.26 -22.06 10.78
N LEU A 250 -3.46 -21.63 10.42
CA LEU A 250 -3.95 -21.59 9.04
C LEU A 250 -3.10 -20.69 8.14
N ILE A 251 -2.72 -19.49 8.60
CA ILE A 251 -1.82 -18.57 7.88
C ILE A 251 -0.51 -19.28 7.55
N ILE A 252 0.10 -19.96 8.53
CA ILE A 252 1.40 -20.60 8.33
C ILE A 252 1.27 -21.82 7.41
N THR A 253 0.28 -22.69 7.63
CA THR A 253 0.13 -23.93 6.84
C THR A 253 -0.24 -23.61 5.39
N SER A 254 -1.18 -22.69 5.16
CA SER A 254 -1.62 -22.30 3.80
C SER A 254 -0.55 -21.53 3.01
N ALA A 255 0.51 -21.06 3.66
CA ALA A 255 1.65 -20.46 2.95
C ALA A 255 2.51 -21.48 2.19
N PHE A 256 2.46 -22.75 2.61
CA PHE A 256 3.30 -23.84 2.08
C PHE A 256 2.50 -25.02 1.55
N THR A 257 1.19 -25.00 1.69
CA THR A 257 0.28 -26.02 1.16
C THR A 257 -0.81 -25.37 0.33
N GLN A 258 -1.36 -26.13 -0.61
CA GLN A 258 -2.53 -25.69 -1.35
C GLN A 258 -3.70 -25.47 -0.35
N ALA A 259 -4.37 -24.32 -0.48
CA ALA A 259 -5.56 -24.03 0.30
C ALA A 259 -6.81 -24.53 -0.43
N ASP A 260 -7.60 -25.38 0.23
CA ASP A 260 -8.84 -25.89 -0.32
C ASP A 260 -9.91 -24.81 -0.42
N ALA A 261 -10.77 -24.96 -1.42
CA ALA A 261 -11.93 -24.09 -1.56
C ALA A 261 -12.95 -24.34 -0.45
N THR A 262 -13.45 -23.26 0.15
CA THR A 262 -14.46 -23.30 1.20
C THR A 262 -15.38 -22.09 1.12
N GLY A 263 -16.70 -22.30 1.02
CA GLY A 263 -17.68 -21.21 0.97
C GLY A 263 -17.37 -20.20 -0.16
N ALA A 264 -17.23 -18.93 0.17
CA ALA A 264 -16.93 -17.85 -0.77
C ALA A 264 -15.46 -17.84 -1.27
N PHE A 265 -14.58 -18.68 -0.73
CA PHE A 265 -13.18 -18.80 -1.13
C PHE A 265 -12.99 -19.97 -2.11
N ILE A 266 -12.44 -19.70 -3.30
CA ILE A 266 -12.28 -20.69 -4.38
C ILE A 266 -10.99 -21.52 -4.30
N GLY A 267 -10.28 -21.46 -3.18
CA GLY A 267 -8.99 -22.11 -3.03
C GLY A 267 -7.82 -21.26 -3.51
N GLY A 268 -6.61 -21.73 -3.25
CA GLY A 268 -5.39 -21.05 -3.67
C GLY A 268 -4.18 -21.96 -3.70
N THR A 269 -3.29 -21.77 -4.68
CA THR A 269 -1.99 -22.43 -4.73
C THR A 269 -0.98 -21.73 -3.81
N VAL A 270 0.12 -22.40 -3.46
CA VAL A 270 1.27 -21.77 -2.80
C VAL A 270 1.78 -20.58 -3.63
N GLY A 271 1.76 -20.70 -4.96
CA GLY A 271 2.14 -19.63 -5.86
C GLY A 271 1.22 -18.42 -5.80
N SER A 272 -0.11 -18.62 -5.73
CA SER A 272 -1.05 -17.50 -5.56
C SER A 272 -0.90 -16.83 -4.19
N ALA A 273 -0.75 -17.59 -3.11
CA ALA A 273 -0.48 -17.04 -1.78
C ALA A 273 0.78 -16.19 -1.77
N PHE A 274 1.87 -16.68 -2.36
CA PHE A 274 3.12 -15.95 -2.53
C PHE A 274 2.92 -14.67 -3.33
N LEU A 275 2.33 -14.78 -4.53
CA LEU A 275 2.17 -13.66 -5.46
C LEU A 275 1.33 -12.52 -4.88
N PHE A 276 0.15 -12.84 -4.35
CA PHE A 276 -0.75 -11.85 -3.79
C PHE A 276 -0.23 -11.29 -2.47
N GLY A 277 0.37 -12.12 -1.61
CA GLY A 277 1.01 -11.67 -0.38
C GLY A 277 2.12 -10.66 -0.66
N MET A 278 3.02 -10.96 -1.60
CA MET A 278 4.10 -10.08 -2.02
C MET A 278 3.59 -8.75 -2.58
N LYS A 279 2.68 -8.80 -3.55
CA LYS A 279 2.11 -7.61 -4.18
C LYS A 279 1.45 -6.68 -3.15
N ARG A 280 0.63 -7.23 -2.26
CA ARG A 280 -0.11 -6.43 -1.28
C ARG A 280 0.79 -5.89 -0.18
N ALA A 281 1.85 -6.60 0.21
CA ALA A 281 2.83 -6.07 1.14
C ALA A 281 3.62 -4.89 0.56
N VAL A 282 4.12 -5.00 -0.68
CA VAL A 282 4.85 -3.91 -1.36
C VAL A 282 3.93 -2.71 -1.61
N PHE A 283 2.66 -2.95 -1.92
CA PHE A 283 1.65 -1.90 -2.04
C PHE A 283 1.45 -1.16 -0.70
N SER A 284 1.40 -1.91 0.42
CA SER A 284 1.15 -1.37 1.75
C SER A 284 2.36 -0.61 2.29
N ASN A 285 3.54 -1.24 2.35
CA ASN A 285 4.73 -0.67 3.02
C ASN A 285 5.64 0.17 2.11
N GLU A 286 5.37 0.23 0.82
CA GLU A 286 6.14 1.02 -0.17
C GLU A 286 7.65 0.71 -0.23
N ALA A 287 8.11 -0.42 0.30
CA ALA A 287 9.53 -0.80 0.25
C ALA A 287 9.98 -1.03 -1.20
N GLY A 288 11.06 -0.39 -1.60
CA GLY A 288 11.54 -0.38 -2.97
C GLY A 288 11.03 0.78 -3.81
N GLN A 289 10.08 1.57 -3.33
CA GLN A 289 9.53 2.73 -4.03
C GLN A 289 10.33 4.02 -3.78
N GLY A 290 10.98 4.14 -2.62
CA GLY A 290 11.71 5.35 -2.23
C GLY A 290 10.81 6.54 -1.89
N SER A 291 9.50 6.38 -1.88
CA SER A 291 8.49 7.43 -1.69
C SER A 291 8.58 8.05 -0.30
N SER A 292 8.50 7.26 0.77
CA SER A 292 8.57 7.77 2.14
C SER A 292 9.93 8.37 2.50
N ALA A 293 11.02 7.93 1.84
CA ALA A 293 12.34 8.53 2.02
C ALA A 293 12.36 10.04 1.70
N ILE A 294 11.39 10.52 0.91
CA ILE A 294 11.18 11.94 0.62
C ILE A 294 10.73 12.71 1.89
N ALA A 295 9.80 12.14 2.68
CA ALA A 295 9.38 12.77 3.94
C ALA A 295 10.50 12.74 4.98
N HIS A 296 11.19 11.61 5.10
CA HIS A 296 12.32 11.45 6.02
C HIS A 296 13.48 12.40 5.71
N ALA A 297 13.69 12.76 4.45
CA ALA A 297 14.74 13.71 4.08
C ALA A 297 14.52 15.14 4.65
N ALA A 298 13.30 15.46 5.09
CA ALA A 298 12.99 16.74 5.73
C ALA A 298 13.28 16.76 7.24
N VAL A 299 13.73 15.66 7.84
CA VAL A 299 13.95 15.54 9.28
C VAL A 299 15.13 16.37 9.76
N LYS A 300 15.01 16.87 10.99
CA LYS A 300 16.04 17.63 11.68
C LYS A 300 17.07 16.68 12.29
N THR A 301 18.11 16.36 11.54
CA THR A 301 19.27 15.56 11.95
C THR A 301 20.40 15.67 10.93
N ASP A 302 21.63 15.60 11.38
CA ASP A 302 22.81 15.49 10.52
C ASP A 302 23.32 14.03 10.38
N GLU A 303 22.66 13.07 11.05
CA GLU A 303 23.01 11.65 11.03
C GLU A 303 22.10 10.83 10.08
N PRO A 304 22.52 10.54 8.85
CA PRO A 304 21.67 9.86 7.86
C PRO A 304 21.17 8.47 8.28
N ALA A 305 22.03 7.67 8.91
CA ALA A 305 21.67 6.32 9.33
C ALA A 305 20.74 6.30 10.55
N ARG A 306 20.73 7.38 11.36
CA ARG A 306 19.80 7.55 12.45
C ARG A 306 18.37 7.57 11.92
N GLU A 307 18.11 8.40 10.91
CA GLU A 307 16.82 8.45 10.25
C GLU A 307 16.52 7.20 9.43
N GLY A 308 17.54 6.57 8.83
CA GLY A 308 17.40 5.28 8.17
C GLY A 308 16.83 4.19 9.08
N LEU A 309 17.19 4.18 10.37
CA LEU A 309 16.63 3.26 11.36
C LEU A 309 15.17 3.57 11.69
N VAL A 310 14.78 4.84 11.67
CA VAL A 310 13.38 5.25 11.83
C VAL A 310 12.55 4.79 10.64
N GLY A 311 13.00 5.05 9.41
CA GLY A 311 12.34 4.55 8.19
C GLY A 311 12.25 3.02 8.15
N GLY A 312 13.27 2.32 8.68
CA GLY A 312 13.24 0.86 8.81
C GLY A 312 12.14 0.31 9.72
N MET A 313 11.50 1.14 10.56
CA MET A 313 10.34 0.74 11.39
C MET A 313 9.02 0.73 10.62
N GLU A 314 8.91 1.46 9.52
CA GLU A 314 7.65 1.62 8.77
C GLU A 314 7.03 0.28 8.36
N PRO A 315 7.74 -0.66 7.67
CA PRO A 315 7.14 -1.91 7.25
C PRO A 315 6.74 -2.82 8.42
N PHE A 316 7.40 -2.68 9.57
CA PHE A 316 6.98 -3.40 10.77
C PHE A 316 5.63 -2.89 11.28
N ILE A 317 5.48 -1.58 11.44
CA ILE A 317 4.25 -0.98 11.94
C ILE A 317 3.11 -1.22 10.95
N ASP A 318 3.35 -0.92 9.69
CA ASP A 318 2.35 -1.02 8.62
C ASP A 318 1.94 -2.47 8.32
N THR A 319 2.91 -3.30 7.92
CA THR A 319 2.62 -4.62 7.37
C THR A 319 2.57 -5.70 8.45
N ILE A 320 3.57 -5.74 9.35
CA ILE A 320 3.60 -6.82 10.36
C ILE A 320 2.58 -6.58 11.47
N VAL A 321 2.32 -5.34 11.89
CA VAL A 321 1.35 -5.04 12.94
C VAL A 321 -0.04 -4.81 12.36
N VAL A 322 -0.24 -3.74 11.58
CA VAL A 322 -1.59 -3.32 11.16
C VAL A 322 -2.24 -4.31 10.20
N CYS A 323 -1.50 -4.79 9.17
CA CYS A 323 -2.09 -5.77 8.24
C CYS A 323 -2.38 -7.13 8.90
N THR A 324 -1.54 -7.58 9.86
CA THR A 324 -1.83 -8.81 10.62
C THR A 324 -3.09 -8.66 11.46
N PHE A 325 -3.26 -7.50 12.08
CA PHE A 325 -4.44 -7.19 12.87
C PHE A 325 -5.72 -7.27 12.02
N THR A 326 -5.71 -6.64 10.84
CA THR A 326 -6.82 -6.73 9.86
C THR A 326 -7.05 -8.17 9.40
N ALA A 327 -5.98 -8.91 9.10
CA ALA A 327 -6.09 -10.29 8.66
C ALA A 327 -6.75 -11.18 9.72
N LEU A 328 -6.36 -11.03 10.97
CA LEU A 328 -6.97 -11.79 12.07
C LEU A 328 -8.45 -11.45 12.25
N ILE A 329 -8.85 -10.18 12.10
CA ILE A 329 -10.26 -9.77 12.13
C ILE A 329 -11.05 -10.51 11.04
N ILE A 330 -10.57 -10.48 9.80
CA ILE A 330 -11.27 -11.11 8.67
C ILE A 330 -11.30 -12.64 8.82
N LEU A 331 -10.19 -13.25 9.18
CA LEU A 331 -10.09 -14.71 9.26
C LEU A 331 -10.88 -15.28 10.44
N SER A 332 -10.80 -14.66 11.63
CA SER A 332 -11.46 -15.17 12.83
C SER A 332 -12.99 -15.08 12.78
N THR A 333 -13.53 -14.16 11.99
CA THR A 333 -14.99 -14.02 11.81
C THR A 333 -15.57 -14.96 10.75
N GLY A 334 -14.74 -15.60 9.92
CA GLY A 334 -15.20 -16.53 8.88
C GLY A 334 -15.89 -15.85 7.68
N VAL A 335 -15.92 -14.52 7.59
CA VAL A 335 -16.59 -13.81 6.49
C VAL A 335 -15.94 -14.06 5.13
N TRP A 336 -14.68 -14.46 5.11
CA TRP A 336 -13.92 -14.75 3.89
C TRP A 336 -14.30 -16.09 3.23
N ASN A 337 -14.83 -17.05 4.01
CA ASN A 337 -15.22 -18.39 3.57
C ASN A 337 -16.68 -18.74 3.92
N ARG A 338 -17.54 -17.72 4.01
CA ARG A 338 -18.94 -17.85 4.36
C ARG A 338 -19.75 -18.69 3.37
N ALA A 339 -20.92 -19.18 3.81
CA ALA A 339 -21.91 -19.80 2.94
C ALA A 339 -22.53 -18.77 1.96
N PRO A 340 -23.20 -19.21 0.87
CA PRO A 340 -23.94 -18.32 -0.02
C PRO A 340 -24.91 -17.42 0.74
N ASP A 341 -24.97 -16.15 0.34
CA ASP A 341 -25.91 -15.18 0.92
C ASP A 341 -27.34 -15.45 0.44
N VAL A 342 -27.48 -15.99 -0.79
CA VAL A 342 -28.76 -16.42 -1.37
C VAL A 342 -28.60 -17.79 -2.00
N SER A 343 -29.51 -18.70 -1.71
CA SER A 343 -29.56 -20.04 -2.34
C SER A 343 -30.49 -20.03 -3.55
N PHE A 344 -30.12 -20.76 -4.59
CA PHE A 344 -30.99 -20.99 -5.72
C PHE A 344 -32.03 -22.07 -5.41
N ASP A 345 -33.27 -21.85 -5.79
CA ASP A 345 -34.28 -22.93 -5.84
C ASP A 345 -33.89 -23.99 -6.88
N SER A 346 -33.34 -23.53 -8.03
CA SER A 346 -32.74 -24.34 -9.06
C SER A 346 -31.52 -23.61 -9.62
N PRO A 347 -30.31 -24.18 -9.59
CA PRO A 347 -29.13 -23.54 -10.15
C PRO A 347 -29.34 -23.17 -11.62
N PRO A 348 -28.99 -21.95 -12.05
CA PRO A 348 -29.11 -21.56 -13.45
C PRO A 348 -28.16 -22.39 -14.31
N GLN A 349 -28.59 -22.69 -15.55
CA GLN A 349 -27.78 -23.40 -16.53
C GLN A 349 -27.04 -22.39 -17.42
N ALA A 350 -25.75 -22.65 -17.66
CA ALA A 350 -24.95 -21.81 -18.52
C ALA A 350 -25.33 -22.04 -20.02
N VAL A 351 -25.25 -20.98 -20.80
CA VAL A 351 -25.47 -21.01 -22.24
C VAL A 351 -24.18 -20.61 -22.94
N GLN A 352 -23.80 -21.37 -23.96
CA GLN A 352 -22.62 -21.07 -24.77
C GLN A 352 -22.90 -19.87 -25.68
N THR A 353 -22.04 -18.87 -25.66
CA THR A 353 -22.11 -17.65 -26.49
C THR A 353 -20.81 -17.44 -27.25
N ALA A 354 -20.79 -16.49 -28.18
CA ALA A 354 -19.56 -16.13 -28.92
C ALA A 354 -18.45 -15.57 -28.00
N ALA A 355 -18.81 -15.06 -26.81
CA ALA A 355 -17.87 -14.51 -25.81
C ALA A 355 -17.47 -15.54 -24.73
N GLY A 356 -17.91 -16.80 -24.84
CA GLY A 356 -17.72 -17.88 -23.87
C GLY A 356 -19.06 -18.31 -23.25
N TRP A 357 -19.04 -18.77 -22.02
CA TRP A 357 -20.23 -19.18 -21.29
C TRP A 357 -20.91 -17.95 -20.65
N ALA A 358 -22.23 -17.89 -20.68
CA ALA A 358 -23.04 -16.89 -20.00
C ALA A 358 -24.15 -17.57 -19.19
N TYR A 359 -24.50 -16.98 -18.07
CA TYR A 359 -25.68 -17.36 -17.31
C TYR A 359 -26.83 -16.37 -17.61
N PRO A 360 -28.08 -16.86 -17.72
CA PRO A 360 -29.22 -15.98 -17.84
C PRO A 360 -29.36 -15.13 -16.57
N ASP A 361 -30.00 -13.96 -16.75
CA ASP A 361 -30.35 -13.12 -15.62
C ASP A 361 -31.18 -13.91 -14.63
N THR A 362 -30.78 -13.89 -13.37
CA THR A 362 -31.37 -14.71 -12.32
C THR A 362 -32.23 -13.82 -11.41
N PRO A 363 -33.52 -14.08 -11.27
CA PRO A 363 -34.37 -13.33 -10.38
C PRO A 363 -33.82 -13.32 -8.94
N LEU A 364 -33.76 -12.14 -8.34
CA LEU A 364 -33.43 -11.98 -6.95
C LEU A 364 -34.73 -12.03 -6.12
N GLY A 365 -34.73 -12.85 -5.08
CA GLY A 365 -35.85 -12.89 -4.14
C GLY A 365 -36.06 -11.58 -3.39
N ALA A 366 -37.05 -11.56 -2.50
CA ALA A 366 -37.29 -10.42 -1.62
C ALA A 366 -36.05 -10.13 -0.76
N GLY A 367 -35.52 -8.93 -0.87
CA GLY A 367 -34.32 -8.45 -0.17
C GLY A 367 -34.13 -6.95 -0.39
N GLU A 368 -33.25 -6.34 0.40
CA GLU A 368 -32.84 -4.94 0.22
C GLU A 368 -31.71 -4.87 -0.81
N TRP A 369 -32.04 -5.03 -2.10
CA TRP A 369 -31.07 -4.96 -3.19
C TRP A 369 -30.88 -3.52 -3.68
N GLN A 370 -29.62 -3.21 -4.02
CA GLN A 370 -29.27 -1.92 -4.66
C GLN A 370 -28.83 -2.16 -6.10
N GLU A 371 -29.27 -1.32 -7.01
CA GLU A 371 -28.84 -1.40 -8.41
C GLU A 371 -27.31 -1.26 -8.51
N GLN A 372 -26.69 -2.10 -9.35
CA GLN A 372 -25.23 -2.25 -9.51
C GLN A 372 -24.49 -2.85 -8.31
N GLU A 373 -25.17 -3.34 -7.29
CA GLU A 373 -24.52 -4.07 -6.21
C GLU A 373 -23.75 -5.28 -6.76
N PRO A 374 -22.44 -5.43 -6.41
CA PRO A 374 -21.62 -6.49 -6.98
C PRO A 374 -22.00 -7.86 -6.41
N LEU A 375 -22.11 -8.85 -7.31
CA LEU A 375 -22.44 -10.24 -7.00
C LEU A 375 -21.34 -11.16 -7.47
N LEU A 376 -21.26 -12.33 -6.82
CA LEU A 376 -20.32 -13.37 -7.18
C LEU A 376 -21.00 -14.74 -7.10
N MET A 377 -20.73 -15.58 -8.09
CA MET A 377 -21.11 -16.99 -8.12
C MET A 377 -19.87 -17.86 -8.33
N ILE A 378 -19.82 -19.01 -7.64
CA ILE A 378 -18.71 -19.96 -7.80
C ILE A 378 -19.18 -21.11 -8.68
N VAL A 379 -18.38 -21.40 -9.70
CA VAL A 379 -18.66 -22.45 -10.68
C VAL A 379 -17.47 -23.37 -10.87
N ALA A 380 -17.73 -24.62 -11.15
CA ALA A 380 -16.75 -25.58 -11.64
C ALA A 380 -16.72 -25.50 -13.19
N ALA A 381 -15.59 -25.09 -13.76
CA ALA A 381 -15.48 -24.82 -15.20
C ALA A 381 -14.13 -25.23 -15.82
N GLY A 382 -13.53 -26.29 -15.32
CA GLY A 382 -12.24 -26.80 -15.74
C GLY A 382 -11.07 -26.18 -14.98
N ASP A 383 -9.85 -26.56 -15.32
CA ASP A 383 -8.65 -26.20 -14.56
C ASP A 383 -8.45 -24.67 -14.46
N ASN A 384 -8.25 -24.22 -13.24
CA ASN A 384 -7.92 -22.84 -12.92
C ASN A 384 -6.46 -22.77 -12.44
N ALA A 385 -5.57 -22.27 -13.29
CA ALA A 385 -4.15 -22.18 -12.99
C ALA A 385 -3.85 -21.27 -11.78
N ALA A 386 -4.72 -20.30 -11.48
CA ALA A 386 -4.51 -19.38 -10.35
C ALA A 386 -4.77 -20.05 -8.99
N THR A 387 -5.69 -21.03 -8.95
CA THR A 387 -6.08 -21.69 -7.70
C THR A 387 -5.62 -23.15 -7.60
N GLY A 388 -5.22 -23.76 -8.73
CA GLY A 388 -4.89 -25.18 -8.83
C GLY A 388 -6.09 -26.11 -8.66
N GLN A 389 -7.31 -25.57 -8.76
CA GLN A 389 -8.59 -26.28 -8.65
C GLN A 389 -9.44 -26.03 -9.90
N ASN A 390 -10.60 -26.65 -9.98
CA ASN A 390 -11.54 -26.46 -11.09
C ASN A 390 -12.57 -25.35 -10.83
N LEU A 391 -12.39 -24.54 -9.78
CA LEU A 391 -13.33 -23.52 -9.38
C LEU A 391 -12.96 -22.14 -9.92
N HIS A 392 -13.98 -21.41 -10.36
CA HIS A 392 -13.87 -20.06 -10.90
C HIS A 392 -14.92 -19.15 -10.25
N ARG A 393 -14.57 -17.87 -10.14
CA ARG A 393 -15.49 -16.81 -9.74
C ARG A 393 -16.11 -16.19 -10.98
N ILE A 394 -17.43 -16.21 -11.05
CA ILE A 394 -18.18 -15.42 -12.03
C ILE A 394 -18.72 -14.20 -11.31
N THR A 395 -18.39 -13.03 -11.80
CA THR A 395 -18.88 -11.76 -11.27
C THR A 395 -20.18 -11.37 -11.97
N GLY A 396 -21.03 -10.71 -11.23
CA GLY A 396 -22.27 -10.14 -11.70
C GLY A 396 -22.60 -8.87 -10.94
N SER A 397 -23.74 -8.30 -11.25
CA SER A 397 -24.28 -7.16 -10.51
C SER A 397 -25.79 -7.22 -10.47
N VAL A 398 -26.36 -6.59 -9.47
CA VAL A 398 -27.81 -6.37 -9.40
C VAL A 398 -28.24 -5.43 -10.52
N SER A 399 -29.23 -5.83 -11.28
CA SER A 399 -29.87 -5.05 -12.34
C SER A 399 -31.38 -5.08 -12.15
N THR A 400 -32.10 -4.24 -12.86
CA THR A 400 -33.55 -4.19 -12.85
C THR A 400 -34.13 -4.76 -14.14
N ASP A 401 -35.12 -5.64 -14.04
CA ASP A 401 -35.96 -6.11 -15.14
C ASP A 401 -37.43 -5.79 -14.80
N GLY A 402 -37.91 -4.69 -15.36
CA GLY A 402 -39.18 -4.10 -14.94
C GLY A 402 -39.14 -3.64 -13.46
N ASP A 403 -40.05 -4.17 -12.66
CA ASP A 403 -40.12 -3.87 -11.21
C ASP A 403 -39.31 -4.86 -10.33
N ASN A 404 -38.63 -5.83 -10.96
CA ASN A 404 -37.91 -6.87 -10.23
C ASN A 404 -36.39 -6.66 -10.32
N PHE A 405 -35.71 -7.00 -9.23
CA PHE A 405 -34.25 -7.11 -9.25
C PHE A 405 -33.82 -8.46 -9.80
N VAL A 406 -32.77 -8.44 -10.65
CA VAL A 406 -32.14 -9.63 -11.21
C VAL A 406 -30.63 -9.58 -11.03
N ALA A 407 -30.00 -10.72 -10.87
CA ALA A 407 -28.54 -10.86 -10.94
C ALA A 407 -28.14 -10.99 -12.41
N ALA A 408 -27.47 -9.97 -12.95
CA ALA A 408 -26.91 -9.96 -14.29
C ALA A 408 -25.45 -10.45 -14.24
N TRP A 409 -25.16 -11.59 -14.88
CA TRP A 409 -23.85 -12.23 -14.83
C TRP A 409 -22.98 -11.86 -16.01
N GLN A 410 -21.68 -11.66 -15.77
CA GLN A 410 -20.72 -11.40 -16.84
C GLN A 410 -20.38 -12.70 -17.59
N PRO A 411 -20.17 -12.64 -18.94
CA PRO A 411 -19.70 -13.77 -19.71
C PRO A 411 -18.35 -14.28 -19.20
N PHE A 412 -18.18 -15.59 -19.21
CA PHE A 412 -17.03 -16.27 -18.65
C PHE A 412 -16.36 -17.20 -19.66
N ALA A 413 -15.03 -17.14 -19.75
CA ALA A 413 -14.25 -18.04 -20.59
C ALA A 413 -13.87 -19.29 -19.78
N GLY A 414 -14.58 -20.39 -19.97
CA GLY A 414 -14.31 -21.69 -19.36
C GLY A 414 -13.96 -22.74 -20.40
N SER A 415 -13.10 -23.69 -20.05
CA SER A 415 -12.72 -24.82 -20.93
C SER A 415 -13.80 -25.90 -21.03
N VAL A 416 -14.69 -25.96 -20.04
CA VAL A 416 -15.84 -26.86 -19.98
C VAL A 416 -17.08 -26.08 -19.56
N GLU A 417 -18.26 -26.67 -19.76
CA GLU A 417 -19.53 -26.09 -19.31
C GLU A 417 -19.49 -25.84 -17.79
N PRO A 418 -19.69 -24.57 -17.35
CA PRO A 418 -19.62 -24.23 -15.95
C PRO A 418 -20.84 -24.74 -15.18
N GLN A 419 -20.59 -25.35 -14.03
CA GLN A 419 -21.63 -25.82 -13.13
C GLN A 419 -21.56 -25.08 -11.81
N VAL A 420 -22.68 -24.55 -11.32
CA VAL A 420 -22.77 -23.83 -10.06
C VAL A 420 -22.40 -24.74 -8.89
N VAL A 421 -21.46 -24.30 -8.08
CA VAL A 421 -21.06 -24.95 -6.84
C VAL A 421 -21.71 -24.22 -5.66
N ASN A 422 -21.97 -24.91 -4.56
CA ASN A 422 -22.60 -24.37 -3.35
C ASN A 422 -24.09 -23.96 -3.49
N GLY A 423 -24.71 -24.15 -4.65
CA GLY A 423 -26.17 -23.98 -4.85
C GLY A 423 -26.68 -22.56 -4.62
N GLY A 424 -25.83 -21.52 -4.74
CA GLY A 424 -26.23 -20.15 -4.50
C GLY A 424 -25.21 -19.13 -5.01
N PHE A 425 -25.44 -17.87 -4.66
CA PHE A 425 -24.53 -16.77 -4.96
C PHE A 425 -24.28 -15.89 -3.74
N TYR A 426 -23.29 -15.02 -3.85
CA TYR A 426 -22.79 -14.18 -2.77
C TYR A 426 -22.86 -12.72 -3.18
N GLN A 427 -23.13 -11.82 -2.24
CA GLN A 427 -22.75 -10.41 -2.38
C GLN A 427 -21.23 -10.32 -2.48
N ASP A 428 -20.69 -9.64 -3.47
CA ASP A 428 -19.24 -9.59 -3.64
C ASP A 428 -18.61 -8.49 -2.77
N HIS A 429 -18.32 -8.84 -1.52
CA HIS A 429 -17.63 -7.92 -0.61
C HIS A 429 -16.15 -7.84 -0.97
N VAL A 430 -15.77 -6.84 -1.77
CA VAL A 430 -14.41 -6.63 -2.24
C VAL A 430 -13.67 -5.60 -1.39
N GLY A 431 -12.42 -5.88 -1.03
CA GLY A 431 -11.58 -4.90 -0.34
C GLY A 431 -12.12 -4.47 1.02
N ALA A 432 -12.36 -3.18 1.22
CA ALA A 432 -12.75 -2.63 2.52
C ALA A 432 -14.14 -3.12 2.99
N THR A 433 -15.05 -3.47 2.07
CA THR A 433 -16.39 -3.96 2.43
C THR A 433 -16.34 -5.36 3.08
N LEU A 434 -15.38 -6.22 2.69
CA LEU A 434 -15.17 -7.49 3.39
C LEU A 434 -14.73 -7.26 4.85
N THR A 435 -13.88 -6.28 5.08
CA THR A 435 -13.47 -5.90 6.43
C THR A 435 -14.64 -5.30 7.22
N ALA A 436 -15.49 -4.47 6.59
CA ALA A 436 -16.70 -3.94 7.22
C ALA A 436 -17.63 -5.09 7.66
N LYS A 437 -17.83 -6.08 6.79
CA LYS A 437 -18.65 -7.27 7.10
C LYS A 437 -18.08 -8.05 8.28
N ALA A 438 -16.75 -8.11 8.45
CA ALA A 438 -16.13 -8.75 9.60
C ALA A 438 -16.46 -8.03 10.93
N PHE A 439 -16.53 -6.71 10.93
CA PHE A 439 -16.99 -5.95 12.11
C PHE A 439 -18.50 -6.13 12.35
N ASP A 440 -19.30 -6.12 11.28
CA ASP A 440 -20.76 -6.29 11.37
C ASP A 440 -21.18 -7.67 11.85
N SER A 441 -20.35 -8.70 11.65
CA SER A 441 -20.62 -10.06 12.16
C SER A 441 -20.61 -10.13 13.69
N VAL A 442 -19.93 -9.21 14.36
CA VAL A 442 -19.84 -9.14 15.83
C VAL A 442 -20.79 -8.09 16.39
N ILE A 443 -20.82 -6.89 15.79
CA ILE A 443 -21.70 -5.80 16.20
C ILE A 443 -22.39 -5.28 14.94
N PRO A 444 -23.67 -5.66 14.69
CA PRO A 444 -24.40 -5.22 13.50
C PRO A 444 -24.40 -3.69 13.34
N GLY A 445 -24.03 -3.21 12.15
CA GLY A 445 -23.95 -1.79 11.82
C GLY A 445 -22.65 -1.10 12.23
N LEU A 446 -21.77 -1.73 13.03
CA LEU A 446 -20.49 -1.13 13.42
C LEU A 446 -19.56 -0.99 12.22
N GLY A 447 -19.47 -2.02 11.37
CA GLY A 447 -18.60 -2.04 10.19
C GLY A 447 -18.88 -0.89 9.23
N LYS A 448 -20.16 -0.62 8.95
CA LYS A 448 -20.59 0.50 8.14
C LYS A 448 -19.99 1.85 8.59
N TRP A 449 -20.13 2.19 9.86
CA TRP A 449 -19.63 3.45 10.41
C TRP A 449 -18.12 3.46 10.58
N LEU A 450 -17.58 2.39 11.19
CA LEU A 450 -16.15 2.31 11.49
C LEU A 450 -15.29 2.34 10.24
N ILE A 451 -15.63 1.49 9.25
CA ILE A 451 -14.83 1.40 8.03
C ILE A 451 -14.97 2.64 7.18
N THR A 452 -16.16 3.27 7.13
CA THR A 452 -16.28 4.56 6.45
C THR A 452 -15.41 5.63 7.11
N ILE A 453 -15.47 5.78 8.45
CA ILE A 453 -14.64 6.74 9.18
C ILE A 453 -13.14 6.42 9.00
N ALA A 454 -12.76 5.15 9.16
CA ALA A 454 -11.37 4.73 8.95
C ALA A 454 -10.91 5.01 7.51
N SER A 455 -11.73 4.70 6.50
CA SER A 455 -11.42 4.98 5.09
C SER A 455 -11.21 6.47 4.82
N TRP A 456 -12.04 7.34 5.40
CA TRP A 456 -11.87 8.79 5.31
C TRP A 456 -10.55 9.25 5.94
N LEU A 457 -10.26 8.82 7.17
CA LEU A 457 -9.04 9.21 7.87
C LEU A 457 -7.78 8.71 7.15
N PHE A 458 -7.80 7.45 6.71
CA PHE A 458 -6.69 6.83 6.01
C PHE A 458 -6.47 7.47 4.63
N ALA A 459 -7.54 7.71 3.87
CA ALA A 459 -7.44 8.37 2.57
C ALA A 459 -6.92 9.81 2.69
N ILE A 460 -7.46 10.60 3.61
CA ILE A 460 -6.98 11.98 3.87
C ILE A 460 -5.49 11.96 4.18
N SER A 461 -5.05 11.06 5.08
CA SER A 461 -3.64 10.97 5.46
C SER A 461 -2.76 10.60 4.26
N THR A 462 -3.14 9.59 3.48
CA THR A 462 -2.38 9.12 2.32
C THR A 462 -2.32 10.16 1.21
N ILE A 463 -3.43 10.82 0.88
CA ILE A 463 -3.45 11.89 -0.14
C ILE A 463 -2.51 13.04 0.27
N ILE A 464 -2.50 13.41 1.55
CA ILE A 464 -1.61 14.49 2.05
C ILE A 464 -0.13 14.10 1.91
N ALA A 465 0.26 12.88 2.31
CA ALA A 465 1.64 12.42 2.23
C ALA A 465 2.13 12.31 0.78
N TRP A 466 1.35 11.63 -0.06
CA TRP A 466 1.70 11.46 -1.47
C TRP A 466 1.68 12.77 -2.25
N GLY A 467 0.83 13.72 -1.86
CA GLY A 467 0.85 15.08 -2.41
C GLY A 467 2.21 15.77 -2.22
N TYR A 468 2.83 15.58 -1.05
CA TYR A 468 4.19 16.07 -0.80
C TYR A 468 5.24 15.30 -1.60
N TYR A 469 5.11 13.97 -1.74
CA TYR A 469 6.08 13.18 -2.50
C TYR A 469 6.14 13.61 -3.97
N GLY A 470 5.00 13.74 -4.62
CA GLY A 470 4.93 14.20 -5.99
C GLY A 470 5.36 15.66 -6.17
N GLU A 471 5.05 16.53 -5.18
CA GLU A 471 5.56 17.90 -5.15
C GLU A 471 7.08 17.94 -5.20
N GLN A 472 7.77 17.08 -4.44
CA GLN A 472 9.22 17.02 -4.44
C GLN A 472 9.79 16.58 -5.80
N GLY A 473 9.06 15.72 -6.53
CA GLY A 473 9.39 15.43 -7.94
C GLY A 473 9.29 16.66 -8.83
N ALA A 474 8.22 17.43 -8.69
CA ALA A 474 8.06 18.68 -9.44
C ALA A 474 9.12 19.73 -9.07
N VAL A 475 9.42 19.88 -7.78
CA VAL A 475 10.45 20.79 -7.27
C VAL A 475 11.84 20.43 -7.82
N TYR A 476 12.17 19.14 -7.89
CA TYR A 476 13.43 18.70 -8.49
C TYR A 476 13.55 19.10 -9.96
N MET A 477 12.46 18.93 -10.74
CA MET A 477 12.45 19.19 -12.18
C MET A 477 12.40 20.68 -12.54
N TRP A 478 11.61 21.47 -11.80
CA TRP A 478 11.29 22.86 -12.18
C TRP A 478 11.56 23.90 -11.08
N GLY A 479 12.14 23.46 -9.94
CA GLY A 479 12.46 24.32 -8.80
C GLY A 479 11.25 24.67 -7.94
N ASN A 480 11.49 25.39 -6.83
CA ASN A 480 10.50 25.68 -5.79
C ASN A 480 9.23 26.40 -6.29
N LYS A 481 9.31 27.13 -7.40
CA LYS A 481 8.14 27.81 -7.98
C LYS A 481 7.06 26.84 -8.50
N SER A 482 7.43 25.60 -8.78
CA SER A 482 6.48 24.56 -9.24
C SER A 482 5.63 23.96 -8.12
N ALA A 483 5.98 24.16 -6.87
CA ALA A 483 5.28 23.56 -5.73
C ALA A 483 3.80 23.97 -5.69
N MET A 484 3.49 25.26 -5.79
CA MET A 484 2.10 25.75 -5.72
C MET A 484 1.24 25.28 -6.92
N PRO A 485 1.68 25.42 -8.18
CA PRO A 485 0.96 24.85 -9.31
C PRO A 485 0.71 23.34 -9.17
N TYR A 486 1.71 22.59 -8.73
CA TYR A 486 1.56 21.15 -8.50
C TYR A 486 0.48 20.85 -7.45
N ARG A 487 0.50 21.51 -6.30
CA ARG A 487 -0.51 21.33 -5.24
C ARG A 487 -1.92 21.59 -5.73
N LEU A 488 -2.12 22.64 -6.55
CA LEU A 488 -3.44 22.96 -7.12
C LEU A 488 -3.92 21.87 -8.08
N ILE A 489 -3.06 21.41 -8.99
CA ILE A 489 -3.39 20.31 -9.91
C ILE A 489 -3.70 19.05 -9.12
N TYR A 490 -2.88 18.71 -8.12
CA TYR A 490 -3.05 17.53 -7.29
C TYR A 490 -4.38 17.54 -6.52
N CYS A 491 -4.76 18.67 -5.90
CA CYS A 491 -6.05 18.82 -5.25
C CYS A 491 -7.21 18.73 -6.25
N SER A 492 -7.04 19.21 -7.48
CA SER A 492 -8.06 19.06 -8.52
C SER A 492 -8.26 17.60 -8.92
N LEU A 493 -7.19 16.79 -8.97
CA LEU A 493 -7.28 15.35 -9.23
C LEU A 493 -8.06 14.61 -8.13
N THR A 494 -7.94 15.03 -6.86
CA THR A 494 -8.74 14.48 -5.75
C THR A 494 -10.24 14.65 -6.03
N PHE A 495 -10.66 15.82 -6.49
CA PHE A 495 -12.05 16.08 -6.83
C PHE A 495 -12.50 15.31 -8.07
N VAL A 496 -11.71 15.35 -9.16
CA VAL A 496 -12.04 14.69 -10.43
C VAL A 496 -12.22 13.18 -10.26
N ALA A 497 -11.45 12.54 -9.39
CA ALA A 497 -11.57 11.11 -9.12
C ALA A 497 -12.94 10.70 -8.57
N THR A 498 -13.68 11.63 -7.94
CA THR A 498 -15.00 11.35 -7.33
C THR A 498 -16.18 11.65 -8.25
N LEU A 499 -15.94 12.10 -9.49
CA LEU A 499 -16.99 12.49 -10.44
C LEU A 499 -17.58 11.32 -11.26
N GLY A 500 -17.17 10.07 -10.98
CA GLY A 500 -17.67 8.89 -11.67
C GLY A 500 -17.09 8.66 -13.08
N HIS A 501 -15.97 9.31 -13.42
CA HIS A 501 -15.26 9.05 -14.68
C HIS A 501 -14.58 7.68 -14.68
N ILE A 502 -14.12 7.22 -13.54
CA ILE A 502 -13.58 5.86 -13.33
C ILE A 502 -14.77 4.98 -12.96
N LYS A 503 -15.11 4.05 -13.85
CA LYS A 503 -16.34 3.26 -13.74
C LYS A 503 -16.18 1.96 -12.95
N THR A 504 -14.97 1.42 -12.90
CA THR A 504 -14.74 0.13 -12.24
C THR A 504 -13.55 0.19 -11.29
N SER A 505 -13.66 -0.56 -10.20
CA SER A 505 -12.53 -0.77 -9.27
C SER A 505 -11.32 -1.41 -9.96
N ALA A 506 -11.55 -2.26 -10.98
CA ALA A 506 -10.49 -2.89 -11.75
C ALA A 506 -9.65 -1.88 -12.56
N ASP A 507 -10.28 -0.90 -13.21
CA ASP A 507 -9.56 0.16 -13.93
C ASP A 507 -8.72 1.01 -12.98
N LEU A 508 -9.28 1.32 -11.81
CA LEU A 508 -8.60 2.06 -10.77
C LEU A 508 -7.40 1.28 -10.20
N ASP A 509 -7.56 -0.03 -9.93
CA ASP A 509 -6.47 -0.89 -9.45
C ASP A 509 -5.36 -1.03 -10.50
N ASN A 510 -5.72 -1.12 -11.77
CA ASN A 510 -4.74 -1.14 -12.87
C ASN A 510 -3.96 0.18 -12.98
N MET A 511 -4.62 1.32 -12.91
CA MET A 511 -3.96 2.64 -12.92
C MET A 511 -3.02 2.79 -11.72
N THR A 512 -3.47 2.39 -10.55
CA THR A 512 -2.69 2.41 -9.31
C THR A 512 -1.49 1.48 -9.40
N GLY A 513 -1.71 0.24 -9.87
CA GLY A 513 -0.65 -0.75 -10.07
C GLY A 513 0.41 -0.26 -11.05
N ILE A 514 0.03 0.41 -12.14
CA ILE A 514 0.98 1.02 -13.08
C ILE A 514 1.81 2.10 -12.37
N GLY A 515 1.17 3.03 -11.68
CA GLY A 515 1.87 4.09 -10.93
C GLY A 515 2.89 3.53 -9.96
N LEU A 516 2.48 2.59 -9.09
CA LEU A 516 3.35 1.99 -8.08
C LEU A 516 4.41 1.06 -8.69
N GLY A 517 4.12 0.41 -9.82
CA GLY A 517 5.09 -0.42 -10.52
C GLY A 517 6.23 0.41 -11.08
N ILE A 518 5.95 1.46 -11.85
CA ILE A 518 6.99 2.26 -12.51
C ILE A 518 7.94 2.96 -11.53
N ILE A 519 7.48 3.36 -10.35
CA ILE A 519 8.33 4.00 -9.34
C ILE A 519 9.35 3.00 -8.75
N ILE A 520 8.97 1.73 -8.57
CA ILE A 520 9.88 0.67 -8.11
C ILE A 520 11.00 0.44 -9.14
N TYR A 521 10.65 0.39 -10.43
CA TYR A 521 11.62 0.24 -11.52
C TYR A 521 12.62 1.39 -11.57
N ALA A 522 12.18 2.60 -11.21
CA ALA A 522 13.06 3.76 -11.17
C ALA A 522 13.96 3.78 -9.91
N ASN A 523 13.49 3.29 -8.75
CA ASN A 523 14.18 3.40 -7.48
C ASN A 523 15.14 2.23 -7.18
N LEU A 524 14.76 0.98 -7.46
CA LEU A 524 15.61 -0.17 -7.11
C LEU A 524 17.02 -0.09 -7.72
N PRO A 525 17.21 0.32 -8.99
CA PRO A 525 18.56 0.53 -9.53
C PRO A 525 19.38 1.54 -8.74
N ILE A 526 18.75 2.61 -8.23
CA ILE A 526 19.40 3.61 -7.38
C ILE A 526 19.89 2.95 -6.08
N CYS A 527 19.05 2.13 -5.45
CA CYS A 527 19.42 1.38 -4.25
C CYS A 527 20.56 0.40 -4.50
N TRP A 528 20.57 -0.32 -5.63
CA TRP A 528 21.63 -1.27 -5.95
C TRP A 528 22.97 -0.58 -6.21
N ILE A 529 22.96 0.50 -6.97
CA ILE A 529 24.18 1.24 -7.32
C ILE A 529 24.78 1.92 -6.10
N PHE A 530 23.97 2.53 -5.25
CA PHE A 530 24.44 3.36 -4.13
C PHE A 530 24.27 2.73 -2.75
N GLY A 531 23.63 1.57 -2.63
CA GLY A 531 23.36 0.91 -1.36
C GLY A 531 24.60 0.65 -0.51
N TYR A 532 25.80 0.48 -1.16
CA TYR A 532 27.05 0.34 -0.44
C TYR A 532 27.37 1.57 0.43
N GLN A 533 26.96 2.76 0.01
CA GLN A 533 27.17 4.01 0.76
C GLN A 533 26.26 4.05 1.98
N ALA A 534 24.98 3.67 1.81
CA ALA A 534 24.06 3.53 2.93
C ALA A 534 24.57 2.52 3.96
N MET A 535 25.08 1.37 3.49
CA MET A 535 25.60 0.33 4.39
C MET A 535 26.87 0.75 5.13
N ARG A 536 27.75 1.53 4.50
CA ARG A 536 28.93 2.10 5.17
C ARG A 536 28.51 3.09 6.24
N THR A 537 27.63 4.04 5.91
CA THR A 537 27.09 5.04 6.84
C THR A 537 26.38 4.37 8.02
N TYR A 538 25.57 3.35 7.75
CA TYR A 538 24.90 2.58 8.80
C TYR A 538 25.89 1.85 9.72
N LYS A 539 26.90 1.16 9.17
CA LYS A 539 27.89 0.42 9.97
C LYS A 539 28.73 1.36 10.81
N ASP A 540 29.12 2.52 10.29
CA ASP A 540 29.83 3.56 11.04
C ASP A 540 28.97 4.08 12.20
N TYR A 541 27.72 4.44 11.92
CA TYR A 541 26.77 4.89 12.94
C TYR A 541 26.63 3.86 14.08
N ILE A 542 26.44 2.57 13.75
CA ILE A 542 26.31 1.50 14.76
C ILE A 542 27.60 1.30 15.55
N ARG A 543 28.77 1.48 14.93
CA ARG A 543 30.07 1.42 15.62
C ARG A 543 30.17 2.53 16.66
N ARG A 544 29.95 3.80 16.27
CA ARG A 544 29.97 4.96 17.15
C ARG A 544 28.93 4.86 18.27
N LEU A 545 27.74 4.35 17.97
CA LEU A 545 26.69 4.10 18.95
C LEU A 545 27.15 3.11 20.04
N LYS A 546 27.81 2.02 19.65
CA LYS A 546 28.36 1.03 20.60
C LYS A 546 29.51 1.60 21.47
N GLU A 547 30.27 2.52 20.92
CA GLU A 547 31.37 3.20 21.58
C GLU A 547 30.89 4.39 22.47
N GLY A 548 29.58 4.65 22.50
CA GLY A 548 28.98 5.78 23.25
C GLY A 548 29.28 7.15 22.65
N ARG A 549 29.79 7.21 21.44
CA ARG A 549 30.15 8.44 20.70
C ARG A 549 28.94 8.98 19.94
N MET A 550 27.94 9.45 20.67
CA MET A 550 26.72 10.09 20.16
C MET A 550 26.47 11.41 20.91
N GLY A 551 26.01 12.42 20.20
CA GLY A 551 25.69 13.73 20.77
C GLY A 551 26.58 14.85 20.23
N PRO A 552 26.40 16.08 20.73
CA PRO A 552 27.03 17.30 20.17
C PRO A 552 28.58 17.28 20.15
N ASP A 553 29.18 16.57 21.10
CA ASP A 553 30.66 16.47 21.19
C ASP A 553 31.24 15.44 20.18
N HIS A 554 30.40 14.72 19.48
CA HIS A 554 30.77 13.68 18.53
C HIS A 554 30.02 13.84 17.22
N PRO A 555 30.36 14.87 16.41
CA PRO A 555 29.68 15.12 15.14
C PRO A 555 29.87 13.93 14.17
N PRO A 556 28.93 13.71 13.24
CA PRO A 556 29.04 12.69 12.23
C PRO A 556 30.31 12.90 11.40
N PRO A 557 30.90 11.81 10.86
CA PRO A 557 32.01 11.90 9.95
C PRO A 557 31.65 12.71 8.70
N ASN A 558 32.66 13.35 8.10
CA ASN A 558 32.45 14.05 6.84
C ASN A 558 31.93 13.06 5.77
N PHE A 559 30.99 13.52 4.97
CA PHE A 559 30.39 12.75 3.87
C PHE A 559 31.43 12.08 2.96
N ASP A 560 32.51 12.79 2.59
CA ASP A 560 33.56 12.25 1.70
C ASP A 560 34.36 11.12 2.37
N ASP A 561 34.57 11.19 3.67
CA ASP A 561 35.26 10.15 4.42
C ASP A 561 34.37 8.91 4.55
N LEU A 562 33.07 9.07 4.79
CA LEU A 562 32.11 7.96 4.82
C LEU A 562 32.06 7.22 3.47
N ILE A 563 31.97 7.96 2.36
CA ILE A 563 31.85 7.35 1.03
C ILE A 563 33.17 6.74 0.56
N SER A 564 34.31 7.41 0.80
CA SER A 564 35.62 6.91 0.40
C SER A 564 36.11 5.71 1.25
N GLY A 565 35.45 5.45 2.38
CA GLY A 565 35.86 4.39 3.33
C GLY A 565 37.21 4.67 3.98
N ARG A 566 37.64 5.93 4.00
CA ARG A 566 38.78 6.34 4.81
C ARG A 566 38.35 6.18 6.26
N ASP A 567 39.08 5.34 7.02
CA ASP A 567 38.82 5.13 8.44
C ASP A 567 38.87 6.48 9.17
N VAL A 568 37.72 6.91 9.64
CA VAL A 568 37.62 8.11 10.45
C VAL A 568 38.03 7.75 11.86
N GLN A 569 39.31 7.49 12.06
CA GLN A 569 39.94 7.51 13.35
C GLN A 569 40.15 8.98 13.77
N ARG A 570 39.12 9.62 14.27
CA ARG A 570 39.25 10.87 15.02
C ARG A 570 38.29 10.90 16.19
#